data_54fa8194c03c78b63473eea37a3e8a82
#
_entry.id   54fa8194c03c78b63473eea37a3e8a82
#
_cell.length_a   1.000
_cell.length_b   1.000
_cell.length_c   1.000
_cell.angle_alpha   90.00
_cell.angle_beta   90.00
_cell.angle_gamma   90.00
#
_symmetry.space_group_name_H-M   'P 1'
#
loop_
_entity.id
_entity.type
_entity.pdbx_description
1 polymer ?
#
loop_
_entity_poly.entity_id
_entity_poly.type
_entity_poly.pdbx_seq_one_letter_code
_entity_poly.pdbx_strand_id
1 'polypeptide(L)'
;MKRTRSAVLAWTPVLALSLAACSGGDSGGSTGADGGFEPRGDVTMVVPFGAGGGSDLAGRATGTMIEAANEDLTVSVENREGGSGAVGYSYFLGESGNENLLLATETALLALPISGEVEFDYTDFTPIMKLADDFTLMIVNADSPYQTCADVVEAAKSERITAGISGITGLDNIVFTLTEQETGAEFDRVPFESGGELTAALLGGQIDIASLNPGEIIGQLESGDVRALCAFSEERYDYEALADIPTAAEQGIDVSFAQFRGVLAPGGISEEARQYWIDTMEAAVETEEYQTYIEDNYLQPNTASGDEFVEYLEGNNELLQQVIGE
;
A
#
# COMPACT_ATOMS: atom_id res chain seq x y z
N MET A 1 2.66 57.81 -50.46
CA MET A 1 2.84 59.28 -50.38
C MET A 1 3.32 59.63 -48.98
N LYS A 2 4.46 60.43 -48.96
CA LYS A 2 5.04 61.24 -47.87
C LYS A 2 5.48 60.41 -46.60
N ARG A 3 6.77 60.04 -46.35
CA ARG A 3 8.01 60.85 -46.11
C ARG A 3 7.87 61.83 -44.95
N THR A 4 8.65 61.62 -43.87
CA THR A 4 9.77 62.41 -43.34
C THR A 4 10.28 61.80 -42.06
N ARG A 5 11.52 61.31 -41.91
CA ARG A 5 12.81 61.91 -41.62
C ARG A 5 12.85 62.66 -40.26
N SER A 6 13.60 62.13 -39.37
CA SER A 6 14.99 62.29 -38.91
C SER A 6 15.07 63.06 -37.60
N ALA A 7 15.80 62.59 -36.63
CA ALA A 7 17.00 63.27 -36.11
C ALA A 7 17.70 62.43 -35.02
N VAL A 8 18.94 62.17 -35.25
CA VAL A 8 19.99 61.66 -34.42
C VAL A 8 20.45 62.75 -33.44
N LEU A 9 20.70 62.42 -32.18
CA LEU A 9 21.70 63.10 -31.37
C LEU A 9 22.38 62.13 -30.40
N ALA A 10 23.65 61.89 -30.70
CA ALA A 10 24.61 61.21 -29.84
C ALA A 10 25.24 62.23 -28.88
N TRP A 11 25.49 61.81 -27.66
CA TRP A 11 26.57 62.34 -26.82
C TRP A 11 27.00 61.26 -25.76
N THR A 12 28.25 60.84 -25.87
CA THR A 12 29.13 60.15 -24.93
C THR A 12 30.03 61.23 -24.27
N PRO A 13 30.97 60.87 -23.36
CA PRO A 13 30.99 59.96 -22.20
C PRO A 13 31.48 60.68 -20.93
N VAL A 14 31.41 60.09 -19.75
CA VAL A 14 32.35 60.37 -18.66
C VAL A 14 32.65 59.09 -17.89
N LEU A 15 33.90 58.73 -18.03
CA LEU A 15 34.65 57.74 -17.31
C LEU A 15 34.97 58.28 -15.90
N ALA A 16 34.62 57.56 -14.87
CA ALA A 16 35.21 57.75 -13.55
C ALA A 16 35.59 56.39 -12.95
N LEU A 17 36.87 56.08 -13.06
CA LEU A 17 37.53 55.05 -12.26
C LEU A 17 37.59 55.51 -10.80
N SER A 18 37.16 54.67 -9.89
CA SER A 18 37.60 54.70 -8.49
C SER A 18 37.99 53.29 -8.05
N LEU A 19 39.28 53.05 -8.00
CA LEU A 19 39.87 51.94 -7.23
C LEU A 19 39.68 52.25 -5.73
N ALA A 20 39.13 51.26 -5.01
CA ALA A 20 39.34 51.19 -3.57
C ALA A 20 39.44 49.69 -3.17
N ALA A 21 40.65 49.30 -2.98
CA ALA A 21 41.23 48.58 -1.85
C ALA A 21 40.54 47.30 -1.34
N CYS A 22 41.31 46.22 -1.48
CA CYS A 22 41.18 44.98 -0.74
C CYS A 22 41.05 45.23 0.75
N SER A 23 39.99 44.62 1.33
CA SER A 23 40.01 44.20 2.70
C SER A 23 39.51 42.73 2.71
N GLY A 24 40.40 41.82 3.12
CA GLY A 24 40.05 40.44 3.38
C GLY A 24 38.99 40.40 4.47
N GLY A 25 37.88 39.79 4.13
CA GLY A 25 36.80 39.44 4.99
C GLY A 25 36.58 37.96 4.81
N ASP A 26 36.97 37.26 5.81
CA ASP A 26 36.70 35.87 6.17
C ASP A 26 35.40 35.39 5.55
N SER A 27 35.49 34.39 4.67
CA SER A 27 34.37 33.60 4.27
C SER A 27 34.07 32.68 5.46
N GLY A 28 33.46 33.24 6.46
CA GLY A 28 32.76 32.50 7.46
C GLY A 28 31.67 31.71 6.77
N GLY A 29 31.97 30.47 6.44
CA GLY A 29 30.95 29.48 6.19
C GLY A 29 30.05 29.47 7.41
N SER A 30 28.84 29.99 7.25
CA SER A 30 27.75 29.68 8.15
C SER A 30 27.51 28.18 8.06
N THR A 31 28.22 27.42 8.89
CA THR A 31 27.76 26.13 9.34
C THR A 31 26.55 26.45 10.21
N GLY A 32 25.37 26.52 9.59
CA GLY A 32 24.10 26.38 10.27
C GLY A 32 24.11 24.97 10.85
N ALA A 33 24.33 24.92 12.15
CA ALA A 33 24.09 23.73 12.94
C ALA A 33 22.58 23.48 12.94
N ASP A 34 22.22 22.20 12.87
CA ASP A 34 20.88 21.64 13.11
C ASP A 34 19.77 22.04 12.10
N GLY A 35 20.02 22.04 10.83
CA GLY A 35 18.95 22.00 9.85
C GLY A 35 18.74 20.56 9.39
N GLY A 36 18.02 19.74 10.14
CA GLY A 36 17.50 18.46 9.68
C GLY A 36 16.64 18.67 8.43
N PHE A 37 16.37 17.62 7.70
CA PHE A 37 15.44 17.66 6.58
C PHE A 37 14.04 18.11 7.07
N GLU A 38 13.39 18.97 6.31
CA GLU A 38 11.97 19.30 6.46
C GLU A 38 11.36 19.33 5.05
N PRO A 39 10.15 18.75 4.83
CA PRO A 39 9.47 18.82 3.56
C PRO A 39 9.24 20.26 3.09
N ARG A 40 9.42 20.52 1.79
CA ARG A 40 9.24 21.84 1.19
C ARG A 40 7.87 21.98 0.55
N GLY A 41 6.86 22.34 1.34
CA GLY A 41 5.49 22.49 0.88
C GLY A 41 4.65 21.25 1.12
N ASP A 42 3.58 21.08 0.31
CA ASP A 42 2.66 19.97 0.46
C ASP A 42 3.33 18.62 0.14
N VAL A 43 2.99 17.60 0.91
CA VAL A 43 3.39 16.21 0.70
C VAL A 43 2.36 15.53 -0.19
N THR A 44 2.79 14.71 -1.12
CA THR A 44 1.88 13.90 -1.94
C THR A 44 1.98 12.43 -1.54
N MET A 45 0.84 11.85 -1.16
CA MET A 45 0.68 10.42 -0.95
C MET A 45 0.16 9.77 -2.24
N VAL A 46 0.99 9.02 -2.91
CA VAL A 46 0.60 8.25 -4.10
C VAL A 46 -0.09 6.97 -3.67
N VAL A 47 -1.21 6.66 -4.31
CA VAL A 47 -1.92 5.38 -4.17
C VAL A 47 -1.91 4.68 -5.53
N PRO A 48 -1.27 3.50 -5.68
CA PRO A 48 -1.14 2.82 -6.97
C PRO A 48 -2.43 2.14 -7.46
N PHE A 49 -3.56 2.37 -6.77
CA PHE A 49 -4.86 1.77 -7.04
C PHE A 49 -5.97 2.82 -7.16
N GLY A 50 -7.14 2.38 -7.63
CA GLY A 50 -8.32 3.22 -7.78
C GLY A 50 -8.89 3.72 -6.46
N ALA A 51 -9.60 4.86 -6.52
CA ALA A 51 -10.22 5.47 -5.36
C ALA A 51 -11.33 4.58 -4.76
N GLY A 52 -11.41 4.54 -3.43
CA GLY A 52 -12.42 3.82 -2.66
C GLY A 52 -12.08 2.35 -2.37
N GLY A 53 -10.95 1.83 -2.85
CA GLY A 53 -10.43 0.51 -2.47
C GLY A 53 -9.58 0.57 -1.20
N GLY A 54 -9.21 -0.61 -0.66
CA GLY A 54 -8.44 -0.71 0.59
C GLY A 54 -7.12 0.08 0.59
N SER A 55 -6.41 0.12 -0.54
CA SER A 55 -5.17 0.90 -0.66
C SER A 55 -5.42 2.42 -0.69
N ASP A 56 -6.55 2.89 -1.24
CA ASP A 56 -6.95 4.29 -1.19
C ASP A 56 -7.32 4.71 0.24
N LEU A 57 -8.08 3.86 0.94
CA LEU A 57 -8.39 4.06 2.36
C LEU A 57 -7.11 4.14 3.20
N ALA A 58 -6.16 3.23 2.98
CA ALA A 58 -4.85 3.26 3.64
C ALA A 58 -4.08 4.56 3.38
N GLY A 59 -4.00 4.98 2.11
CA GLY A 59 -3.30 6.21 1.73
C GLY A 59 -3.92 7.47 2.34
N ARG A 60 -5.27 7.57 2.35
CA ARG A 60 -5.99 8.70 2.95
C ARG A 60 -5.84 8.71 4.48
N ALA A 61 -6.00 7.56 5.11
CA ALA A 61 -5.81 7.43 6.55
C ALA A 61 -4.39 7.81 6.95
N THR A 62 -3.38 7.31 6.22
CA THR A 62 -1.97 7.66 6.45
C THR A 62 -1.74 9.17 6.31
N GLY A 63 -2.31 9.81 5.28
CA GLY A 63 -2.25 11.27 5.16
C GLY A 63 -2.80 11.99 6.37
N THR A 64 -3.98 11.57 6.85
CA THR A 64 -4.62 12.14 8.05
C THR A 64 -3.81 11.91 9.32
N MET A 65 -3.22 10.71 9.49
CA MET A 65 -2.32 10.40 10.62
C MET A 65 -1.07 11.29 10.63
N ILE A 66 -0.45 11.50 9.46
CA ILE A 66 0.72 12.39 9.31
C ILE A 66 0.36 13.83 9.70
N GLU A 67 -0.79 14.35 9.22
CA GLU A 67 -1.26 15.69 9.56
C GLU A 67 -1.61 15.81 11.05
N ALA A 68 -2.15 14.76 11.67
CA ALA A 68 -2.42 14.73 13.11
C ALA A 68 -1.13 14.70 13.96
N ALA A 69 -0.10 13.98 13.48
CA ALA A 69 1.19 13.91 14.14
C ALA A 69 2.02 15.19 13.97
N ASN A 70 1.83 15.92 12.86
CA ASN A 70 2.53 17.15 12.53
C ASN A 70 1.62 18.14 11.81
N GLU A 71 1.07 19.11 12.55
CA GLU A 71 0.13 20.13 12.05
C GLU A 71 0.73 21.07 10.98
N ASP A 72 2.05 21.10 10.82
CA ASP A 72 2.74 21.91 9.80
C ASP A 72 2.76 21.22 8.43
N LEU A 73 2.38 19.94 8.36
CA LEU A 73 2.28 19.18 7.11
C LEU A 73 0.87 19.22 6.54
N THR A 74 0.81 19.22 5.21
CA THR A 74 -0.43 18.97 4.46
C THR A 74 -0.18 17.84 3.46
N VAL A 75 -1.03 16.81 3.50
CA VAL A 75 -0.88 15.62 2.67
C VAL A 75 -2.01 15.54 1.66
N SER A 76 -1.68 15.62 0.37
CA SER A 76 -2.62 15.40 -0.72
C SER A 76 -2.52 13.96 -1.24
N VAL A 77 -3.65 13.31 -1.49
CA VAL A 77 -3.68 11.93 -2.00
C VAL A 77 -3.92 11.93 -3.50
N GLU A 78 -3.07 11.20 -4.24
CA GLU A 78 -3.14 11.05 -5.69
C GLU A 78 -3.23 9.58 -6.09
N ASN A 79 -4.35 9.16 -6.68
CA ASN A 79 -4.53 7.81 -7.19
C ASN A 79 -3.92 7.67 -8.60
N ARG A 80 -3.13 6.60 -8.81
CA ARG A 80 -2.52 6.24 -10.08
C ARG A 80 -2.76 4.77 -10.40
N GLU A 81 -3.98 4.49 -10.78
CA GLU A 81 -4.48 3.14 -11.04
C GLU A 81 -4.00 2.56 -12.37
N GLY A 82 -3.97 1.24 -12.45
CA GLY A 82 -3.74 0.46 -13.67
C GLY A 82 -2.72 -0.67 -13.50
N GLY A 83 -2.97 -1.80 -14.17
CA GLY A 83 -2.10 -2.97 -14.16
C GLY A 83 -1.83 -3.53 -12.77
N SER A 84 -2.87 -3.69 -11.94
CA SER A 84 -2.74 -4.18 -10.57
C SER A 84 -1.73 -3.39 -9.71
N GLY A 85 -1.61 -2.06 -9.97
CA GLY A 85 -0.66 -1.18 -9.29
C GLY A 85 0.59 -0.83 -10.10
N ALA A 86 0.90 -1.56 -11.17
CA ALA A 86 2.11 -1.38 -11.97
C ALA A 86 2.32 0.06 -12.46
N VAL A 87 1.23 0.76 -12.83
CA VAL A 87 1.27 2.17 -13.28
C VAL A 87 1.73 3.09 -12.16
N GLY A 88 1.16 2.93 -10.96
CA GLY A 88 1.50 3.76 -9.79
C GLY A 88 2.92 3.54 -9.31
N TYR A 89 3.34 2.28 -9.18
CA TYR A 89 4.72 1.95 -8.79
C TYR A 89 5.75 2.42 -9.82
N SER A 90 5.47 2.24 -11.13
CA SER A 90 6.37 2.73 -12.19
C SER A 90 6.48 4.25 -12.22
N TYR A 91 5.38 4.96 -11.97
CA TYR A 91 5.43 6.42 -11.78
C TYR A 91 6.33 6.79 -10.61
N PHE A 92 6.13 6.15 -9.47
CA PHE A 92 6.87 6.42 -8.24
C PHE A 92 8.38 6.11 -8.39
N LEU A 93 8.73 5.06 -9.13
CA LEU A 93 10.12 4.74 -9.49
C LEU A 93 10.79 5.91 -10.26
N GLY A 94 10.03 6.60 -11.14
CA GLY A 94 10.51 7.74 -11.90
C GLY A 94 10.78 9.00 -11.06
N GLU A 95 10.29 9.06 -9.82
CA GLU A 95 10.40 10.19 -8.89
C GLU A 95 11.60 10.08 -7.93
N SER A 96 12.63 9.31 -8.30
CA SER A 96 13.84 9.11 -7.49
C SER A 96 14.40 10.42 -6.93
N GLY A 97 14.68 10.46 -5.62
CA GLY A 97 15.18 11.63 -4.90
C GLY A 97 14.13 12.69 -4.56
N ASN A 98 12.84 12.45 -4.84
CA ASN A 98 11.76 13.36 -4.45
C ASN A 98 11.35 13.10 -2.99
N GLU A 99 11.88 13.91 -2.09
CA GLU A 99 11.72 13.74 -0.63
C GLU A 99 10.34 14.17 -0.10
N ASN A 100 9.49 14.81 -0.95
CA ASN A 100 8.13 15.24 -0.60
C ASN A 100 7.04 14.27 -1.11
N LEU A 101 7.44 13.08 -1.54
CA LEU A 101 6.55 12.08 -2.10
C LEU A 101 6.57 10.83 -1.23
N LEU A 102 5.40 10.32 -0.89
CA LEU A 102 5.20 9.04 -0.21
C LEU A 102 4.28 8.15 -1.06
N LEU A 103 4.32 6.86 -0.85
CA LEU A 103 3.45 5.88 -1.52
C LEU A 103 2.86 4.93 -0.51
N ALA A 104 1.53 4.81 -0.50
CA ALA A 104 0.82 3.75 0.21
C ALA A 104 1.05 2.43 -0.54
N THR A 105 1.66 1.46 0.15
CA THR A 105 2.09 0.19 -0.43
C THR A 105 1.45 -1.01 0.25
N GLU A 106 1.47 -2.11 -0.46
CA GLU A 106 0.93 -3.39 -0.03
C GLU A 106 1.67 -4.55 -0.73
N THR A 107 1.18 -5.78 -0.59
CA THR A 107 1.79 -7.00 -1.13
C THR A 107 2.05 -6.96 -2.63
N ALA A 108 1.32 -6.15 -3.43
CA ALA A 108 1.58 -5.98 -4.85
C ALA A 108 2.99 -5.45 -5.16
N LEU A 109 3.62 -4.71 -4.23
CA LEU A 109 5.02 -4.30 -4.34
C LEU A 109 5.96 -5.48 -4.61
N LEU A 110 5.68 -6.62 -3.99
CA LEU A 110 6.49 -7.84 -4.10
C LEU A 110 5.95 -8.78 -5.18
N ALA A 111 4.63 -8.91 -5.28
CA ALA A 111 3.99 -9.86 -6.19
C ALA A 111 4.14 -9.48 -7.68
N LEU A 112 4.09 -8.20 -8.02
CA LEU A 112 4.25 -7.73 -9.40
C LEU A 112 5.61 -8.05 -10.01
N PRO A 113 6.77 -7.78 -9.34
CA PRO A 113 8.07 -8.20 -9.88
C PRO A 113 8.20 -9.71 -10.05
N ILE A 114 7.65 -10.50 -9.12
CA ILE A 114 7.68 -11.96 -9.17
C ILE A 114 6.88 -12.49 -10.37
N SER A 115 5.73 -11.88 -10.69
CA SER A 115 4.93 -12.25 -11.87
C SER A 115 5.60 -11.90 -13.21
N GLY A 116 6.66 -11.08 -13.18
CA GLY A 116 7.39 -10.64 -14.37
C GLY A 116 6.67 -9.57 -15.19
N GLU A 117 5.63 -8.95 -14.63
CA GLU A 117 4.86 -7.90 -15.32
C GLU A 117 5.53 -6.53 -15.27
N VAL A 118 6.51 -6.34 -14.36
CA VAL A 118 7.24 -5.09 -14.14
C VAL A 118 8.74 -5.34 -14.08
N GLU A 119 9.54 -4.27 -14.27
CA GLU A 119 11.02 -4.35 -14.20
C GLU A 119 11.59 -3.78 -12.89
N PHE A 120 10.75 -3.19 -12.01
CA PHE A 120 11.21 -2.72 -10.70
C PHE A 120 11.30 -3.86 -9.70
N ASP A 121 12.09 -3.64 -8.65
CA ASP A 121 12.18 -4.47 -7.46
C ASP A 121 11.86 -3.62 -6.22
N TYR A 122 11.42 -4.23 -5.11
CA TYR A 122 11.11 -3.49 -3.88
C TYR A 122 12.32 -2.72 -3.34
N THR A 123 13.53 -3.15 -3.65
CA THR A 123 14.80 -2.48 -3.27
C THR A 123 15.07 -1.18 -4.04
N ASP A 124 14.31 -0.89 -5.10
CA ASP A 124 14.37 0.38 -5.81
C ASP A 124 13.72 1.54 -5.03
N PHE A 125 13.01 1.23 -3.97
CA PHE A 125 12.28 2.18 -3.12
C PHE A 125 12.92 2.28 -1.73
N THR A 126 12.48 3.26 -0.95
CA THR A 126 12.92 3.45 0.43
C THR A 126 11.78 3.06 1.38
N PRO A 127 11.85 1.88 2.04
CA PRO A 127 10.85 1.50 3.04
C PRO A 127 10.89 2.45 4.24
N ILE A 128 9.71 2.96 4.61
CA ILE A 128 9.53 3.85 5.76
C ILE A 128 8.89 3.10 6.92
N MET A 129 7.66 2.60 6.72
CA MET A 129 6.94 1.91 7.79
C MET A 129 5.91 0.93 7.26
N LYS A 130 5.84 -0.26 7.85
CA LYS A 130 4.70 -1.16 7.84
C LYS A 130 3.72 -0.70 8.90
N LEU A 131 2.43 -0.65 8.58
CA LEU A 131 1.39 -0.15 9.47
C LEU A 131 0.60 -1.27 10.14
N ALA A 132 0.23 -2.30 9.39
CA ALA A 132 -0.67 -3.35 9.84
C ALA A 132 -0.63 -4.56 8.93
N ASP A 133 -1.19 -5.67 9.44
CA ASP A 133 -1.57 -6.84 8.69
C ASP A 133 -3.07 -6.83 8.39
N ASP A 134 -3.40 -7.18 7.15
CA ASP A 134 -4.76 -7.23 6.64
C ASP A 134 -5.03 -8.63 6.09
N PHE A 135 -5.69 -9.45 6.90
CA PHE A 135 -6.01 -10.83 6.56
C PHE A 135 -7.36 -10.94 5.87
N THR A 136 -7.59 -12.04 5.17
CA THR A 136 -8.86 -12.31 4.52
C THR A 136 -9.65 -13.42 5.23
N LEU A 137 -10.96 -13.41 4.93
CA LEU A 137 -11.90 -14.45 5.33
C LEU A 137 -12.28 -15.27 4.09
N MET A 138 -12.27 -16.59 4.16
CA MET A 138 -12.98 -17.40 3.17
C MET A 138 -14.47 -17.28 3.43
N ILE A 139 -15.19 -16.82 2.42
CA ILE A 139 -16.63 -16.56 2.51
C ILE A 139 -17.40 -17.35 1.45
N VAL A 140 -18.66 -17.63 1.77
CA VAL A 140 -19.65 -18.26 0.89
C VAL A 140 -20.96 -17.49 0.92
N ASN A 141 -21.81 -17.68 -0.08
CA ASN A 141 -23.21 -17.25 0.00
C ASN A 141 -23.89 -17.92 1.20
N ALA A 142 -24.80 -17.23 1.87
CA ALA A 142 -25.53 -17.75 3.05
C ALA A 142 -26.24 -19.09 2.80
N ASP A 143 -26.73 -19.28 1.56
CA ASP A 143 -27.42 -20.51 1.12
C ASP A 143 -26.47 -21.66 0.74
N SER A 144 -25.14 -21.44 0.80
CA SER A 144 -24.13 -22.45 0.50
C SER A 144 -24.25 -23.68 1.41
N PRO A 145 -24.04 -24.91 0.90
CA PRO A 145 -24.01 -26.11 1.70
C PRO A 145 -22.82 -26.18 2.67
N TYR A 146 -21.74 -25.43 2.38
CA TYR A 146 -20.51 -25.47 3.15
C TYR A 146 -20.64 -24.68 4.45
N GLN A 147 -20.20 -25.27 5.57
CA GLN A 147 -20.27 -24.68 6.90
C GLN A 147 -18.88 -24.32 7.43
N THR A 148 -17.84 -24.94 6.89
CA THR A 148 -16.44 -24.78 7.31
C THR A 148 -15.51 -24.67 6.10
N CYS A 149 -14.29 -24.13 6.28
CA CYS A 149 -13.26 -24.18 5.26
C CYS A 149 -12.86 -25.62 4.94
N ALA A 150 -12.86 -26.50 5.94
CA ALA A 150 -12.60 -27.92 5.75
C ALA A 150 -13.62 -28.60 4.83
N ASP A 151 -14.92 -28.21 4.89
CA ASP A 151 -15.93 -28.73 3.96
C ASP A 151 -15.61 -28.35 2.52
N VAL A 152 -15.21 -27.11 2.30
CA VAL A 152 -14.83 -26.59 0.96
C VAL A 152 -13.61 -27.33 0.44
N VAL A 153 -12.56 -27.44 1.25
CA VAL A 153 -11.33 -28.15 0.89
C VAL A 153 -11.59 -29.63 0.55
N GLU A 154 -12.43 -30.32 1.33
CA GLU A 154 -12.75 -31.72 1.05
C GLU A 154 -13.58 -31.87 -0.23
N ALA A 155 -14.54 -30.97 -0.47
CA ALA A 155 -15.30 -30.95 -1.73
C ALA A 155 -14.40 -30.68 -2.94
N ALA A 156 -13.47 -29.73 -2.84
CA ALA A 156 -12.55 -29.34 -3.91
C ALA A 156 -11.57 -30.45 -4.34
N LYS A 157 -11.42 -31.53 -3.58
CA LYS A 157 -10.63 -32.69 -3.98
C LYS A 157 -11.32 -33.59 -5.02
N SER A 158 -12.64 -33.46 -5.18
CA SER A 158 -13.42 -34.32 -6.06
C SER A 158 -14.51 -33.60 -6.85
N GLU A 159 -14.84 -32.39 -6.50
CA GLU A 159 -15.86 -31.56 -7.11
C GLU A 159 -15.22 -30.27 -7.65
N ARG A 160 -15.89 -29.67 -8.62
CA ARG A 160 -15.49 -28.36 -9.14
C ARG A 160 -15.98 -27.27 -8.18
N ILE A 161 -15.06 -26.54 -7.58
CA ILE A 161 -15.34 -25.36 -6.74
C ILE A 161 -14.79 -24.13 -7.46
N THR A 162 -15.65 -23.15 -7.74
CA THR A 162 -15.27 -21.90 -8.37
C THR A 162 -14.87 -20.87 -7.32
N ALA A 163 -13.64 -20.38 -7.40
CA ALA A 163 -13.08 -19.37 -6.51
C ALA A 163 -12.91 -18.05 -7.26
N GLY A 164 -13.57 -16.99 -6.80
CA GLY A 164 -13.35 -15.66 -7.33
C GLY A 164 -12.03 -15.06 -6.88
N ILE A 165 -11.28 -14.45 -7.80
CA ILE A 165 -10.00 -13.80 -7.52
C ILE A 165 -9.95 -12.39 -8.12
N SER A 166 -9.23 -11.47 -7.46
CA SER A 166 -9.00 -10.09 -7.92
C SER A 166 -7.76 -9.94 -8.81
N GLY A 167 -7.23 -11.04 -9.31
CA GLY A 167 -6.04 -11.11 -10.17
C GLY A 167 -5.05 -12.16 -9.69
N ILE A 168 -4.03 -12.43 -10.51
CA ILE A 168 -3.02 -13.46 -10.23
C ILE A 168 -2.18 -13.09 -8.99
N THR A 169 -1.91 -11.81 -8.80
CA THR A 169 -1.14 -11.25 -7.69
C THR A 169 -2.01 -10.83 -6.49
N GLY A 170 -3.33 -11.05 -6.58
CA GLY A 170 -4.28 -10.72 -5.52
C GLY A 170 -4.09 -11.59 -4.29
N LEU A 171 -4.34 -11.02 -3.11
CA LEU A 171 -4.26 -11.71 -1.82
C LEU A 171 -5.15 -12.96 -1.78
N ASP A 172 -6.35 -12.86 -2.36
CA ASP A 172 -7.30 -13.95 -2.54
C ASP A 172 -6.69 -15.13 -3.31
N ASN A 173 -6.01 -14.87 -4.42
CA ASN A 173 -5.34 -15.93 -5.18
C ASN A 173 -4.16 -16.54 -4.43
N ILE A 174 -3.41 -15.74 -3.67
CA ILE A 174 -2.29 -16.22 -2.86
C ILE A 174 -2.79 -17.19 -1.79
N VAL A 175 -3.82 -16.84 -1.00
CA VAL A 175 -4.35 -17.73 0.05
C VAL A 175 -4.99 -18.98 -0.52
N PHE A 176 -5.65 -18.92 -1.68
CA PHE A 176 -6.15 -20.12 -2.35
C PHE A 176 -5.01 -21.01 -2.87
N THR A 177 -3.94 -20.44 -3.41
CA THR A 177 -2.77 -21.20 -3.85
C THR A 177 -2.08 -21.89 -2.68
N LEU A 178 -1.88 -21.18 -1.57
CA LEU A 178 -1.36 -21.78 -0.33
C LEU A 178 -2.26 -22.91 0.18
N THR A 179 -3.58 -22.72 0.13
CA THR A 179 -4.54 -23.76 0.54
C THR A 179 -4.45 -24.99 -0.34
N GLU A 180 -4.28 -24.83 -1.65
CA GLU A 180 -4.08 -25.94 -2.59
C GLU A 180 -2.77 -26.71 -2.31
N GLN A 181 -1.68 -25.98 -2.10
CA GLN A 181 -0.36 -26.56 -1.80
C GLN A 181 -0.40 -27.36 -0.49
N GLU A 182 -1.05 -26.83 0.55
CA GLU A 182 -1.15 -27.46 1.86
C GLU A 182 -2.07 -28.70 1.84
N THR A 183 -3.21 -28.62 1.13
CA THR A 183 -4.30 -29.61 1.29
C THR A 183 -4.46 -30.58 0.12
N GLY A 184 -3.90 -30.24 -1.04
CA GLY A 184 -4.14 -30.96 -2.31
C GLY A 184 -5.55 -30.73 -2.89
N ALA A 185 -6.27 -29.71 -2.43
CA ALA A 185 -7.50 -29.22 -3.07
C ALA A 185 -7.16 -28.53 -4.40
N GLU A 186 -8.14 -28.41 -5.30
CA GLU A 186 -8.00 -27.64 -6.54
C GLU A 186 -9.22 -26.74 -6.71
N PHE A 187 -8.98 -25.43 -6.94
CA PHE A 187 -10.04 -24.44 -7.14
C PHE A 187 -10.00 -23.88 -8.56
N ASP A 188 -11.16 -23.76 -9.20
CA ASP A 188 -11.28 -23.11 -10.51
C ASP A 188 -11.33 -21.59 -10.33
N ARG A 189 -10.27 -20.89 -10.74
CA ARG A 189 -10.15 -19.41 -10.62
C ARG A 189 -11.06 -18.70 -11.60
N VAL A 190 -11.84 -17.73 -11.10
CA VAL A 190 -12.66 -16.80 -11.90
C VAL A 190 -12.19 -15.39 -11.58
N PRO A 191 -11.53 -14.69 -12.52
CA PRO A 191 -10.99 -13.35 -12.26
C PRO A 191 -12.07 -12.27 -12.32
N PHE A 192 -11.93 -11.26 -11.44
CA PHE A 192 -12.73 -10.05 -11.35
C PHE A 192 -11.82 -8.83 -11.16
N GLU A 193 -12.35 -7.63 -11.37
CA GLU A 193 -11.57 -6.38 -11.29
C GLU A 193 -11.58 -5.76 -9.87
N SER A 194 -12.46 -6.23 -8.96
CA SER A 194 -12.59 -5.65 -7.62
C SER A 194 -13.28 -6.59 -6.62
N GLY A 195 -13.09 -6.35 -5.30
CA GLY A 195 -13.81 -7.04 -4.22
C GLY A 195 -15.33 -6.84 -4.30
N GLY A 196 -15.79 -5.68 -4.77
CA GLY A 196 -17.22 -5.43 -4.99
C GLY A 196 -17.83 -6.31 -6.07
N GLU A 197 -17.11 -6.57 -7.17
CA GLU A 197 -17.53 -7.50 -8.22
C GLU A 197 -17.51 -8.95 -7.72
N LEU A 198 -16.49 -9.33 -6.94
CA LEU A 198 -16.42 -10.64 -6.26
C LEU A 198 -17.64 -10.86 -5.36
N THR A 199 -17.96 -9.87 -4.52
CA THR A 199 -19.13 -9.92 -3.64
C THR A 199 -20.43 -10.08 -4.44
N ALA A 200 -20.61 -9.31 -5.51
CA ALA A 200 -21.80 -9.41 -6.36
C ALA A 200 -21.90 -10.78 -7.07
N ALA A 201 -20.76 -11.32 -7.54
CA ALA A 201 -20.69 -12.64 -8.17
C ALA A 201 -21.02 -13.77 -7.18
N LEU A 202 -20.52 -13.67 -5.93
CA LEU A 202 -20.79 -14.62 -4.85
C LEU A 202 -22.28 -14.62 -4.49
N LEU A 203 -22.85 -13.43 -4.27
CA LEU A 203 -24.28 -13.27 -3.98
C LEU A 203 -25.18 -13.72 -5.13
N GLY A 204 -24.72 -13.54 -6.36
CA GLY A 204 -25.40 -14.00 -7.58
C GLY A 204 -25.23 -15.48 -7.88
N GLY A 205 -24.48 -16.24 -7.10
CA GLY A 205 -24.21 -17.66 -7.30
C GLY A 205 -23.38 -17.96 -8.57
N GLN A 206 -22.55 -17.03 -9.01
CA GLN A 206 -21.66 -17.20 -10.17
C GLN A 206 -20.34 -17.85 -9.75
N ILE A 207 -19.97 -17.71 -8.50
CA ILE A 207 -18.81 -18.37 -7.85
C ILE A 207 -19.28 -19.01 -6.53
N ASP A 208 -18.58 -20.05 -6.11
CA ASP A 208 -18.90 -20.80 -4.90
C ASP A 208 -18.27 -20.18 -3.66
N ILE A 209 -17.03 -19.71 -3.78
CA ILE A 209 -16.26 -19.10 -2.70
C ILE A 209 -15.55 -17.82 -3.14
N ALA A 210 -15.26 -16.96 -2.18
CA ALA A 210 -14.35 -15.83 -2.33
C ALA A 210 -13.49 -15.68 -1.08
N SER A 211 -12.40 -14.92 -1.19
CA SER A 211 -11.58 -14.53 -0.06
C SER A 211 -11.48 -13.02 -0.05
N LEU A 212 -12.04 -12.34 0.98
CA LEU A 212 -12.10 -10.89 1.07
C LEU A 212 -11.70 -10.41 2.46
N ASN A 213 -11.19 -9.17 2.52
CA ASN A 213 -10.85 -8.53 3.78
C ASN A 213 -12.11 -8.20 4.58
N PRO A 214 -12.12 -8.29 5.91
CA PRO A 214 -13.28 -8.01 6.74
C PRO A 214 -13.92 -6.65 6.45
N GLY A 215 -13.13 -5.58 6.31
CA GLY A 215 -13.62 -4.24 6.02
C GLY A 215 -14.43 -4.11 4.73
N GLU A 216 -14.21 -5.00 3.75
CA GLU A 216 -14.94 -5.02 2.49
C GLU A 216 -16.28 -5.77 2.58
N ILE A 217 -16.44 -6.67 3.56
CA ILE A 217 -17.54 -7.64 3.61
C ILE A 217 -18.37 -7.60 4.88
N ILE A 218 -17.99 -6.77 5.87
CA ILE A 218 -18.64 -6.76 7.19
C ILE A 218 -20.15 -6.51 7.10
N GLY A 219 -20.60 -5.61 6.21
CA GLY A 219 -22.03 -5.32 6.03
C GLY A 219 -22.82 -6.53 5.56
N GLN A 220 -22.25 -7.37 4.70
CA GLN A 220 -22.88 -8.60 4.20
C GLN A 220 -22.84 -9.73 5.22
N LEU A 221 -21.81 -9.76 6.08
CA LEU A 221 -21.75 -10.68 7.24
C LEU A 221 -22.83 -10.32 8.26
N GLU A 222 -22.98 -9.03 8.60
CA GLU A 222 -24.00 -8.55 9.54
C GLU A 222 -25.43 -8.73 9.02
N SER A 223 -25.65 -8.52 7.72
CA SER A 223 -26.97 -8.77 7.11
C SER A 223 -27.29 -10.26 6.98
N GLY A 224 -26.30 -11.13 7.08
CA GLY A 224 -26.45 -12.57 6.90
C GLY A 224 -26.59 -13.01 5.45
N ASP A 225 -26.18 -12.17 4.48
CA ASP A 225 -26.18 -12.48 3.05
C ASP A 225 -25.01 -13.40 2.67
N VAL A 226 -23.90 -13.32 3.42
CA VAL A 226 -22.74 -14.20 3.32
C VAL A 226 -22.40 -14.82 4.66
N ARG A 227 -21.66 -15.91 4.61
CA ARG A 227 -21.08 -16.58 5.78
C ARG A 227 -19.58 -16.67 5.65
N ALA A 228 -18.84 -16.25 6.68
CA ALA A 228 -17.42 -16.51 6.80
C ALA A 228 -17.22 -17.94 7.36
N LEU A 229 -16.35 -18.69 6.70
CA LEU A 229 -16.05 -20.08 7.06
C LEU A 229 -14.79 -20.18 7.92
N CYS A 230 -13.78 -19.38 7.62
CA CYS A 230 -12.55 -19.24 8.40
C CYS A 230 -11.84 -17.93 8.07
N ALA A 231 -10.90 -17.54 8.92
CA ALA A 231 -9.93 -16.48 8.71
C ALA A 231 -8.58 -17.09 8.33
N PHE A 232 -7.87 -16.47 7.39
CA PHE A 232 -6.49 -16.82 7.04
C PHE A 232 -5.48 -16.06 7.91
N SER A 233 -5.80 -15.89 9.19
CA SER A 233 -4.97 -15.27 10.21
C SER A 233 -4.34 -16.32 11.14
N GLU A 234 -3.24 -15.94 11.81
CA GLU A 234 -2.58 -16.82 12.79
C GLU A 234 -3.46 -17.06 14.03
N GLU A 235 -4.13 -15.98 14.48
CA GLU A 235 -5.05 -15.99 15.61
C GLU A 235 -6.42 -15.47 15.19
N ARG A 236 -7.47 -15.77 15.97
CA ARG A 236 -8.80 -15.21 15.76
C ARG A 236 -8.76 -13.69 15.92
N TYR A 237 -9.66 -13.02 15.23
CA TYR A 237 -9.85 -11.58 15.43
C TYR A 237 -10.37 -11.27 16.83
N ASP A 238 -9.86 -10.21 17.43
CA ASP A 238 -10.35 -9.66 18.72
C ASP A 238 -11.59 -8.79 18.57
N TYR A 239 -12.03 -8.50 17.34
CA TYR A 239 -13.24 -7.72 17.06
C TYR A 239 -14.51 -8.53 17.32
N GLU A 240 -15.45 -7.99 18.12
CA GLU A 240 -16.70 -8.68 18.51
C GLU A 240 -17.44 -9.28 17.30
N ALA A 241 -17.48 -8.55 16.18
CA ALA A 241 -18.16 -9.00 14.96
C ALA A 241 -17.48 -10.19 14.26
N LEU A 242 -16.20 -10.48 14.54
CA LEU A 242 -15.38 -11.47 13.86
C LEU A 242 -14.83 -12.56 14.80
N ALA A 243 -14.92 -12.37 16.12
CA ALA A 243 -14.28 -13.23 17.13
C ALA A 243 -14.76 -14.69 17.09
N ASP A 244 -15.97 -14.94 16.63
CA ASP A 244 -16.53 -16.29 16.50
C ASP A 244 -16.04 -17.03 15.24
N ILE A 245 -15.39 -16.33 14.29
CA ILE A 245 -14.87 -16.94 13.06
C ILE A 245 -13.57 -17.68 13.40
N PRO A 246 -13.51 -19.00 13.18
CA PRO A 246 -12.30 -19.78 13.46
C PRO A 246 -11.21 -19.45 12.42
N THR A 247 -9.94 -19.66 12.78
CA THR A 247 -8.86 -19.60 11.78
C THR A 247 -8.87 -20.84 10.88
N ALA A 248 -8.22 -20.77 9.72
CA ALA A 248 -8.02 -21.91 8.84
C ALA A 248 -7.24 -23.03 9.56
N ALA A 249 -6.22 -22.66 10.36
CA ALA A 249 -5.41 -23.58 11.16
C ALA A 249 -6.25 -24.37 12.19
N GLU A 250 -7.24 -23.73 12.85
CA GLU A 250 -8.17 -24.41 13.77
C GLU A 250 -9.02 -25.48 13.07
N GLN A 251 -9.14 -25.40 11.74
CA GLN A 251 -9.86 -26.37 10.90
C GLN A 251 -8.93 -27.36 10.18
N GLY A 252 -7.64 -27.38 10.55
CA GLY A 252 -6.64 -28.30 10.01
C GLY A 252 -6.03 -27.87 8.66
N ILE A 253 -6.18 -26.60 8.29
CA ILE A 253 -5.59 -25.99 7.11
C ILE A 253 -4.52 -25.01 7.60
N ASP A 254 -3.25 -25.43 7.59
CA ASP A 254 -2.12 -24.65 8.12
C ASP A 254 -1.71 -23.54 7.13
N VAL A 255 -2.62 -22.59 6.92
CA VAL A 255 -2.45 -21.44 6.02
C VAL A 255 -2.78 -20.16 6.78
N SER A 256 -1.81 -19.26 6.85
CA SER A 256 -1.95 -17.88 7.28
C SER A 256 -1.16 -16.99 6.35
N PHE A 257 -1.78 -15.96 5.81
CA PHE A 257 -1.10 -14.96 4.97
C PHE A 257 -1.82 -13.63 5.03
N ALA A 258 -1.08 -12.58 5.38
CA ALA A 258 -1.57 -11.20 5.42
C ALA A 258 -1.10 -10.41 4.21
N GLN A 259 -1.95 -9.54 3.71
CA GLN A 259 -1.52 -8.38 2.98
C GLN A 259 -1.00 -7.35 3.99
N PHE A 260 0.21 -6.88 3.84
CA PHE A 260 0.67 -5.77 4.67
C PHE A 260 0.15 -4.43 4.14
N ARG A 261 -0.01 -3.47 5.04
CA ARG A 261 -0.21 -2.05 4.70
C ARG A 261 1.04 -1.30 5.13
N GLY A 262 1.59 -0.47 4.25
CA GLY A 262 2.83 0.22 4.52
C GLY A 262 3.01 1.51 3.73
N VAL A 263 4.13 2.19 4.00
CA VAL A 263 4.52 3.46 3.38
C VAL A 263 5.95 3.36 2.87
N LEU A 264 6.14 3.78 1.63
CA LEU A 264 7.45 3.91 1.00
C LEU A 264 7.73 5.39 0.69
N ALA A 265 9.01 5.73 0.60
CA ALA A 265 9.48 6.91 -0.08
C ALA A 265 10.21 6.50 -1.38
N PRO A 266 10.43 7.44 -2.35
CA PRO A 266 11.19 7.15 -3.54
C PRO A 266 12.62 6.68 -3.24
N GLY A 267 13.20 5.87 -4.12
CA GLY A 267 14.60 5.53 -4.02
C GLY A 267 15.49 6.76 -4.15
N GLY A 268 16.63 6.76 -3.48
CA GLY A 268 17.64 7.82 -3.58
C GLY A 268 17.32 9.12 -2.84
N ILE A 269 16.37 9.11 -1.90
CA ILE A 269 16.22 10.20 -0.92
C ILE A 269 17.41 10.23 0.03
N SER A 270 17.66 11.36 0.70
CA SER A 270 18.71 11.47 1.71
C SER A 270 18.39 10.66 2.97
N GLU A 271 19.43 10.27 3.72
CA GLU A 271 19.25 9.57 5.00
C GLU A 271 18.52 10.46 6.01
N GLU A 272 18.74 11.77 5.95
CA GLU A 272 18.04 12.74 6.77
C GLU A 272 16.53 12.77 6.47
N ALA A 273 16.14 12.68 5.18
CA ALA A 273 14.74 12.59 4.78
C ALA A 273 14.13 11.25 5.16
N ARG A 274 14.87 10.13 4.98
CA ARG A 274 14.43 8.81 5.41
C ARG A 274 14.11 8.80 6.91
N GLN A 275 15.03 9.28 7.73
CA GLN A 275 14.84 9.32 9.19
C GLN A 275 13.68 10.23 9.60
N TYR A 276 13.55 11.39 8.96
CA TYR A 276 12.41 12.30 9.19
C TYR A 276 11.07 11.59 8.94
N TRP A 277 10.94 10.85 7.83
CA TRP A 277 9.71 10.13 7.52
C TRP A 277 9.46 8.96 8.47
N ILE A 278 10.50 8.26 8.91
CA ILE A 278 10.40 7.21 9.94
C ILE A 278 9.88 7.83 11.25
N ASP A 279 10.52 8.89 11.76
CA ASP A 279 10.12 9.56 13.01
C ASP A 279 8.69 10.11 12.92
N THR A 280 8.32 10.66 11.76
CA THR A 280 6.96 11.16 11.51
C THR A 280 5.94 10.02 11.53
N MET A 281 6.24 8.90 10.91
CA MET A 281 5.34 7.74 10.88
C MET A 281 5.26 7.04 12.25
N GLU A 282 6.34 6.98 13.02
CA GLU A 282 6.31 6.49 14.41
C GLU A 282 5.41 7.35 15.30
N ALA A 283 5.41 8.66 15.10
CA ALA A 283 4.46 9.55 15.79
C ALA A 283 3.03 9.38 15.25
N ALA A 284 2.87 9.14 13.95
CA ALA A 284 1.56 8.99 13.31
C ALA A 284 0.78 7.75 13.79
N VAL A 285 1.47 6.64 14.08
CA VAL A 285 0.82 5.42 14.60
C VAL A 285 0.41 5.51 16.08
N GLU A 286 0.81 6.57 16.78
CA GLU A 286 0.35 6.85 18.15
C GLU A 286 -0.92 7.74 18.17
N THR A 287 -1.42 8.16 17.00
CA THR A 287 -2.59 9.06 16.88
C THR A 287 -3.91 8.31 17.01
N GLU A 288 -4.99 9.05 17.30
CA GLU A 288 -6.36 8.53 17.33
C GLU A 288 -6.83 8.13 15.93
N GLU A 289 -6.31 8.80 14.89
CA GLU A 289 -6.56 8.53 13.48
C GLU A 289 -6.03 7.16 13.05
N TYR A 290 -4.87 6.75 13.55
CA TYR A 290 -4.34 5.40 13.32
C TYR A 290 -5.25 4.34 13.96
N GLN A 291 -5.63 4.53 15.22
CA GLN A 291 -6.53 3.58 15.91
C GLN A 291 -7.87 3.47 15.16
N THR A 292 -8.44 4.61 14.76
CA THR A 292 -9.67 4.64 13.96
C THR A 292 -9.51 3.85 12.64
N TYR A 293 -8.38 4.06 11.93
CA TYR A 293 -8.12 3.32 10.70
C TYR A 293 -8.03 1.80 10.93
N ILE A 294 -7.35 1.37 11.97
CA ILE A 294 -7.20 -0.04 12.35
C ILE A 294 -8.57 -0.64 12.68
N GLU A 295 -9.36 0.02 13.53
CA GLU A 295 -10.66 -0.47 13.99
C GLU A 295 -11.70 -0.50 12.87
N ASP A 296 -11.82 0.58 12.08
CA ASP A 296 -12.81 0.69 11.00
C ASP A 296 -12.58 -0.31 9.85
N ASN A 297 -11.33 -0.77 9.68
CA ASN A 297 -10.97 -1.73 8.64
C ASN A 297 -10.66 -3.13 9.16
N TYR A 298 -10.85 -3.38 10.46
CA TYR A 298 -10.59 -4.69 11.10
C TYR A 298 -9.16 -5.20 10.91
N LEU A 299 -8.19 -4.28 10.86
CA LEU A 299 -6.78 -4.62 10.67
C LEU A 299 -6.17 -5.14 11.97
N GLN A 300 -5.09 -5.91 11.86
CA GLN A 300 -4.27 -6.28 13.01
C GLN A 300 -3.04 -5.36 13.07
N PRO A 301 -2.89 -4.56 14.16
CA PRO A 301 -1.71 -3.72 14.32
C PRO A 301 -0.44 -4.55 14.34
N ASN A 302 0.46 -4.27 13.42
CA ASN A 302 1.77 -4.93 13.35
C ASN A 302 2.74 -4.00 12.66
N THR A 303 3.26 -3.03 13.42
CA THR A 303 4.13 -1.98 12.91
C THR A 303 5.59 -2.44 12.86
N ALA A 304 6.28 -2.03 11.80
CA ALA A 304 7.73 -2.18 11.67
C ALA A 304 8.28 -0.95 10.93
N SER A 305 9.29 -0.26 11.47
CA SER A 305 9.86 0.93 10.87
C SER A 305 11.27 0.69 10.34
N GLY A 306 11.66 1.46 9.34
CA GLY A 306 13.01 1.47 8.81
C GLY A 306 13.54 0.08 8.44
N ASP A 307 14.62 -0.34 9.10
CA ASP A 307 15.31 -1.59 8.79
C ASP A 307 14.47 -2.84 9.15
N GLU A 308 13.60 -2.76 10.17
CA GLU A 308 12.68 -3.86 10.50
C GLU A 308 11.65 -4.08 9.39
N PHE A 309 11.21 -3.00 8.74
CA PHE A 309 10.33 -3.13 7.58
C PHE A 309 11.07 -3.71 6.36
N VAL A 310 12.35 -3.39 6.17
CA VAL A 310 13.17 -4.04 5.13
C VAL A 310 13.26 -5.55 5.38
N GLU A 311 13.57 -5.98 6.60
CA GLU A 311 13.65 -7.41 6.95
C GLU A 311 12.31 -8.13 6.72
N TYR A 312 11.19 -7.47 7.05
CA TYR A 312 9.85 -7.98 6.76
C TYR A 312 9.63 -8.17 5.25
N LEU A 313 9.99 -7.16 4.42
CA LEU A 313 9.85 -7.25 2.97
C LEU A 313 10.70 -8.36 2.36
N GLU A 314 11.93 -8.56 2.85
CA GLU A 314 12.82 -9.66 2.42
C GLU A 314 12.17 -11.02 2.69
N GLY A 315 11.68 -11.26 3.90
CA GLY A 315 11.03 -12.52 4.28
C GLY A 315 9.75 -12.80 3.47
N ASN A 316 8.92 -11.77 3.28
CA ASN A 316 7.71 -11.90 2.45
C ASN A 316 8.02 -12.13 0.96
N ASN A 317 9.07 -11.49 0.43
CA ASN A 317 9.49 -11.69 -0.95
C ASN A 317 9.95 -13.15 -1.18
N GLU A 318 10.71 -13.72 -0.25
CA GLU A 318 11.13 -15.13 -0.32
C GLU A 318 9.91 -16.09 -0.27
N LEU A 319 8.93 -15.81 0.59
CA LEU A 319 7.70 -16.59 0.67
C LEU A 319 6.90 -16.50 -0.63
N LEU A 320 6.67 -15.30 -1.15
CA LEU A 320 5.93 -15.09 -2.38
C LEU A 320 6.60 -15.71 -3.60
N GLN A 321 7.94 -15.69 -3.68
CA GLN A 321 8.66 -16.39 -4.73
C GLN A 321 8.40 -17.90 -4.72
N GLN A 322 8.18 -18.51 -3.55
CA GLN A 322 7.84 -19.93 -3.44
C GLN A 322 6.38 -20.22 -3.83
N VAL A 323 5.48 -19.24 -3.65
CA VAL A 323 4.03 -19.41 -3.85
C VAL A 323 3.60 -19.10 -5.28
N ILE A 324 4.13 -18.01 -5.85
CA ILE A 324 3.69 -17.49 -7.15
C ILE A 324 4.84 -17.37 -8.19
N GLY A 325 6.07 -17.74 -7.83
CA GLY A 325 7.25 -17.62 -8.70
C GLY A 325 7.49 -18.78 -9.66
N GLU A 326 6.56 -19.76 -9.78
CA GLU A 326 6.66 -20.92 -10.68
C GLU A 326 5.98 -20.73 -12.04
#